data_c1a31934ff39fedb07763a2a05385d22
#
_entry.id   c1a31934ff39fedb07763a2a05385d22
#
_cell.length_a   1.000
_cell.length_b   1.000
_cell.length_c   1.000
_cell.angle_alpha   90.00
_cell.angle_beta   90.00
_cell.angle_gamma   90.00
#
_symmetry.space_group_name_H-M   'P 1'
#
loop_
_entity.id
_entity.type
_entity.pdbx_description
1 polymer ?
#
loop_
_entity_poly.entity_id
_entity_poly.type
_entity_poly.pdbx_seq_one_letter_code
_entity_poly.pdbx_strand_id
1 'polypeptide(L)' 'MKLVEKDNTITAWGTKDGVATVIGVDFGHKNDYAVKTMLKKYPDGRVEVVSSEHIGRTIDFSDPARKQRVIDEIRNFKL' A
#
# COMPACT_ATOMS: atom_id res chain seq x y z
N MET A 1 -8.15 -8.37 -0.76
CA MET A 1 -7.13 -8.10 -1.80
C MET A 1 -6.02 -9.12 -1.73
N LYS A 2 -5.38 -9.41 -2.85
CA LYS A 2 -4.11 -10.14 -2.86
C LYS A 2 -3.00 -9.23 -2.38
N LEU A 3 -2.04 -9.80 -1.66
CA LEU A 3 -0.98 -9.02 -1.05
C LEU A 3 0.35 -9.78 -1.17
N VAL A 4 1.40 -9.06 -1.53
CA VAL A 4 2.77 -9.56 -1.58
C VAL A 4 3.66 -8.64 -0.75
N GLU A 5 4.41 -9.24 0.16
CA GLU A 5 5.50 -8.56 0.86
C GLU A 5 6.81 -8.93 0.20
N LYS A 6 7.65 -7.93 -0.03
CA LYS A 6 9.00 -8.16 -0.55
C LYS A 6 9.94 -7.11 0.03
N ASP A 7 10.94 -7.57 0.75
CA ASP A 7 11.90 -6.70 1.42
C ASP A 7 11.16 -5.71 2.33
N ASN A 8 11.25 -4.42 2.04
CA ASN A 8 10.64 -3.39 2.87
C ASN A 8 9.44 -2.75 2.18
N THR A 9 8.78 -3.50 1.31
CA THR A 9 7.62 -3.03 0.56
C THR A 9 6.45 -4.00 0.66
N ILE A 10 5.24 -3.46 0.48
CA ILE A 10 4.02 -4.24 0.35
C ILE A 10 3.32 -3.78 -0.91
N THR A 11 2.82 -4.74 -1.69
CA THR A 11 1.97 -4.44 -2.84
C THR A 11 0.70 -5.28 -2.71
N ALA A 12 -0.44 -4.63 -2.77
CA ALA A 12 -1.74 -5.29 -2.74
C ALA A 12 -2.57 -4.84 -3.93
N TRP A 13 -3.40 -5.74 -4.43
CA TRP A 13 -4.26 -5.43 -5.57
C TRP A 13 -5.54 -6.22 -5.54
N GLY A 14 -6.53 -5.68 -6.19
CA GLY A 14 -7.82 -6.33 -6.38
C GLY A 14 -8.61 -5.63 -7.47
N THR A 15 -9.65 -6.30 -7.96
CA THR A 15 -10.49 -5.78 -9.04
C THR A 15 -11.95 -5.86 -8.63
N LYS A 16 -12.70 -4.81 -8.92
CA LYS A 16 -14.14 -4.77 -8.73
C LYS A 16 -14.77 -3.95 -9.86
N ASP A 17 -15.77 -4.52 -10.51
CA ASP A 17 -16.49 -3.87 -11.61
C ASP A 17 -15.56 -3.38 -12.73
N GLY A 18 -14.51 -4.17 -13.02
CA GLY A 18 -13.54 -3.86 -14.07
C GLY A 18 -12.48 -2.85 -13.67
N VAL A 19 -12.55 -2.29 -12.47
CA VAL A 19 -11.58 -1.31 -11.97
C VAL A 19 -10.60 -2.01 -11.04
N ALA A 20 -9.31 -1.96 -11.38
CA ALA A 20 -8.24 -2.49 -10.54
C ALA A 20 -7.79 -1.42 -9.53
N THR A 21 -7.67 -1.82 -8.28
CA THR A 21 -7.09 -0.97 -7.22
C THR A 21 -5.76 -1.58 -6.80
N VAL A 22 -4.71 -0.76 -6.75
CA VAL A 22 -3.37 -1.17 -6.32
C VAL A 22 -2.95 -0.28 -5.15
N ILE A 23 -2.54 -0.90 -4.07
CA ILE A 23 -1.99 -0.20 -2.90
C ILE A 23 -0.55 -0.63 -2.73
N GLY A 24 0.35 0.35 -2.71
CA GLY A 24 1.77 0.12 -2.46
C GLY A 24 2.19 0.80 -1.17
N VAL A 25 3.01 0.14 -0.38
CA VAL A 25 3.65 0.72 0.80
C VAL A 25 5.14 0.48 0.70
N ASP A 26 5.91 1.56 0.80
CA ASP A 26 7.35 1.52 0.95
C ASP A 26 7.67 2.03 2.36
N PHE A 27 8.24 1.16 3.19
CA PHE A 27 8.56 1.54 4.56
C PHE A 27 9.83 2.40 4.67
N GLY A 28 10.53 2.59 3.55
CA GLY A 28 11.70 3.46 3.50
C GLY A 28 12.96 2.85 4.10
N HIS A 29 14.00 3.65 4.19
CA HIS A 29 15.28 3.27 4.76
C HIS A 29 15.75 4.31 5.77
N LYS A 30 16.19 3.85 6.94
CA LYS A 30 16.79 4.68 8.00
C LYS A 30 15.89 5.86 8.40
N ASN A 31 16.25 7.07 8.02
CA ASN A 31 15.58 8.30 8.44
C ASN A 31 14.47 8.75 7.50
N ASP A 32 14.12 7.93 6.53
CA ASP A 32 13.06 8.26 5.57
C ASP A 32 11.67 8.12 6.18
N TYR A 33 10.68 8.45 5.39
CA TYR A 33 9.28 8.24 5.71
C TYR A 33 8.77 7.00 4.98
N ALA A 34 7.84 6.30 5.63
CA ALA A 34 7.06 5.28 4.97
C ALA A 34 5.96 5.96 4.15
N VAL A 35 5.76 5.51 2.92
CA VAL A 35 4.81 6.10 1.97
C VAL A 35 3.81 5.04 1.54
N LYS A 36 2.54 5.40 1.58
CA LYS A 36 1.44 4.57 1.08
C LYS A 36 0.82 5.26 -0.13
N THR A 37 0.74 4.52 -1.24
CA THR A 37 0.17 5.03 -2.49
C THR A 37 -0.98 4.14 -2.93
N MET A 38 -2.08 4.75 -3.35
CA MET A 38 -3.22 4.04 -3.93
C MET A 38 -3.43 4.50 -5.36
N LEU A 39 -3.52 3.53 -6.27
CA LEU A 39 -3.79 3.76 -7.69
C LEU A 39 -5.06 3.03 -8.08
N LYS A 40 -5.77 3.58 -9.07
CA LYS A 40 -6.85 2.88 -9.77
C LYS A 40 -6.54 2.83 -11.25
N LYS A 41 -6.79 1.66 -11.84
CA LYS A 41 -6.67 1.45 -13.27
C LYS A 41 -8.03 1.07 -13.83
N TYR A 42 -8.50 1.85 -14.80
CA TYR A 42 -9.82 1.69 -15.40
C TYR A 42 -9.74 0.83 -16.66
N PRO A 43 -10.89 0.26 -17.10
CA PRO A 43 -10.92 -0.61 -18.29
C PRO A 43 -10.46 0.07 -19.57
N ASP A 44 -10.57 1.39 -19.67
CA ASP A 44 -10.11 2.17 -20.82
C ASP A 44 -8.60 2.40 -20.84
N GLY A 45 -7.88 1.87 -19.86
CA GLY A 45 -6.43 2.03 -19.72
C GLY A 45 -6.00 3.25 -18.91
N ARG A 46 -6.95 4.10 -18.50
CA ARG A 46 -6.66 5.27 -17.68
C ARG A 46 -6.18 4.85 -16.30
N VAL A 47 -5.17 5.53 -15.78
CA VAL A 47 -4.64 5.32 -14.42
C VAL A 47 -4.83 6.60 -13.60
N GLU A 48 -5.35 6.44 -12.40
CA GLU A 48 -5.57 7.53 -11.45
C GLU A 48 -4.76 7.30 -10.19
N VAL A 49 -4.01 8.31 -9.76
CA VAL A 49 -3.39 8.31 -8.42
C VAL A 49 -4.45 8.82 -7.44
N VAL A 50 -4.99 7.89 -6.64
CA VAL A 50 -6.06 8.23 -5.68
C VAL A 50 -5.49 8.97 -4.48
N SER A 51 -4.36 8.49 -3.97
CA SER A 51 -3.70 9.09 -2.82
C SER A 51 -2.24 8.69 -2.76
N SER A 52 -1.44 9.54 -2.14
CA SER A 52 -0.05 9.24 -1.80
C SER A 52 0.23 10.00 -0.52
N GLU A 53 0.59 9.28 0.55
CA GLU A 53 0.73 9.89 1.87
C GLU A 53 1.86 9.28 2.68
N HIS A 54 2.46 10.08 3.52
CA HIS A 54 3.36 9.58 4.55
C HIS A 54 2.53 8.96 5.68
N ILE A 55 2.84 7.71 6.05
CA ILE A 55 2.12 7.00 7.10
C ILE A 55 2.91 6.88 8.40
N GLY A 56 4.10 7.45 8.42
CA GLY A 56 4.99 7.46 9.57
C GLY A 56 6.43 7.50 9.14
N ARG A 57 7.32 7.48 10.10
CA ARG A 57 8.76 7.42 9.82
C ARG A 57 9.18 5.95 9.74
N THR A 58 10.23 5.68 8.99
CA THR A 58 10.78 4.32 8.85
C THR A 58 11.03 3.68 10.21
N ILE A 59 11.57 4.43 11.15
CA ILE A 59 11.89 3.93 12.48
C ILE A 59 10.64 3.45 13.24
N ASP A 60 9.47 4.02 12.98
CA ASP A 60 8.22 3.60 13.63
C ASP A 60 7.85 2.17 13.24
N PHE A 61 8.25 1.74 12.04
CA PHE A 61 7.95 0.42 11.51
C PHE A 61 9.04 -0.62 11.78
N SER A 62 10.05 -0.26 12.57
CA SER A 62 10.94 -1.25 13.18
C SER A 62 10.21 -2.07 14.26
N ASP A 63 9.08 -1.58 14.74
CA ASP A 63 8.18 -2.32 15.61
C ASP A 63 7.31 -3.25 14.75
N PRO A 64 7.46 -4.58 14.89
CA PRO A 64 6.69 -5.54 14.09
C PRO A 64 5.17 -5.39 14.25
N ALA A 65 4.70 -4.97 15.42
CA ALA A 65 3.27 -4.78 15.66
C ALA A 65 2.70 -3.64 14.82
N ARG A 66 3.43 -2.55 14.67
CA ARG A 66 3.00 -1.42 13.82
C ARG A 66 2.99 -1.80 12.35
N LYS A 67 4.01 -2.52 11.92
CA LYS A 67 4.11 -3.00 10.55
C LYS A 67 2.96 -3.95 10.23
N GLN A 68 2.68 -4.87 11.13
CA GLN A 68 1.59 -5.84 10.96
C GLN A 68 0.21 -5.14 10.89
N ARG A 69 0.03 -4.06 11.64
CA ARG A 69 -1.21 -3.27 11.59
C ARG A 69 -1.45 -2.70 10.20
N VAL A 70 -0.42 -2.17 9.56
CA VAL A 70 -0.51 -1.66 8.18
C VAL A 70 -0.88 -2.78 7.22
N ILE A 71 -0.23 -3.93 7.36
CA ILE A 71 -0.51 -5.11 6.54
C ILE A 71 -1.97 -5.53 6.69
N ASP A 72 -2.46 -5.59 7.92
CA ASP A 72 -3.84 -6.01 8.21
C ASP A 72 -4.86 -5.02 7.64
N GLU A 73 -4.62 -3.72 7.75
CA GLU A 73 -5.49 -2.70 7.17
C GLU A 73 -5.60 -2.86 5.65
N ILE A 74 -4.47 -3.08 4.98
CA ILE A 74 -4.45 -3.28 3.54
C ILE A 74 -5.15 -4.58 3.16
N ARG A 75 -4.87 -5.67 3.88
CA ARG A 75 -5.48 -6.98 3.62
C ARG A 75 -6.99 -6.94 3.76
N ASN A 76 -7.49 -6.16 4.71
CA ASN A 76 -8.92 -6.02 4.99
C ASN A 76 -9.58 -4.87 4.23
N PHE A 77 -8.85 -4.22 3.34
CA PHE A 77 -9.40 -3.14 2.53
C PHE A 77 -10.50 -3.67 1.61
N LYS A 78 -11.65 -2.99 1.61
CA LYS A 78 -12.81 -3.37 0.79
C LYS A 78 -12.83 -2.56 -0.50
N LEU A 79 -12.95 -3.28 -1.60
CA LEU A 79 -13.07 -2.66 -2.93
C LEU A 79 -14.47 -2.06 -3.17
#